data_2249eb86600011ac75261ff06f8200db
#
_entry.id   2249eb86600011ac75261ff06f8200db
#
_cell.length_a   1.000
_cell.length_b   1.000
_cell.length_c   1.000
_cell.angle_alpha   90.00
_cell.angle_beta   90.00
_cell.angle_gamma   90.00
#
_symmetry.space_group_name_H-M   'P 1'
#
loop_
_entity.id
_entity.type
_entity.pdbx_description
1 polymer ?
#
loop_
_entity_poly.entity_id
_entity_poly.type
_entity_poly.pdbx_seq_one_letter_code
_entity_poly.pdbx_strand_id
1 'polypeptide(L)'
;APHEMTAFARTSGDFNPIHTSHRGAAVSGLAAPLVHGMWLSATAQYAVQALDGKGAHYEIAGWTYNMYGMVQLDDEVEISVERVGRVAHSGMVLEVTSRIDGNIVSRGTAIVRAPKSAFVYPGQGIQQQGMVLDERAKSPAARDVWERADKVTCEKLGFSILAVVRDNPK
;
A
#
# COMPACT_ATOMS: atom_id res chain seq x y z
N ALA A 1 13.91 -9.98 -11.36
CA ALA A 1 13.86 -9.24 -12.64
C ALA A 1 13.25 -10.15 -13.73
N PRO A 2 12.73 -9.58 -14.83
CA PRO A 2 12.16 -10.39 -15.92
C PRO A 2 13.24 -11.06 -16.75
N HIS A 3 12.86 -12.13 -17.49
CA HIS A 3 13.74 -12.79 -18.46
C HIS A 3 14.02 -11.97 -19.72
N GLU A 4 13.14 -11.02 -20.06
CA GLU A 4 13.29 -10.15 -21.22
C GLU A 4 12.58 -8.82 -21.00
N MET A 5 13.01 -7.80 -21.75
CA MET A 5 12.47 -6.45 -21.65
C MET A 5 11.65 -6.02 -22.87
N THR A 6 11.37 -6.91 -23.83
CA THR A 6 10.68 -6.58 -25.08
C THR A 6 9.30 -5.97 -24.83
N ALA A 7 8.53 -6.52 -23.89
CA ALA A 7 7.20 -6.00 -23.55
C ALA A 7 7.27 -4.58 -22.98
N PHE A 8 8.23 -4.32 -22.09
CA PHE A 8 8.43 -3.00 -21.52
C PHE A 8 8.98 -2.01 -22.55
N ALA A 9 9.89 -2.44 -23.43
CA ALA A 9 10.41 -1.62 -24.53
C ALA A 9 9.27 -1.12 -25.45
N ARG A 10 8.30 -2.00 -25.77
CA ARG A 10 7.11 -1.62 -26.56
C ARG A 10 6.23 -0.61 -25.84
N THR A 11 6.09 -0.72 -24.52
CA THR A 11 5.26 0.18 -23.71
C THR A 11 5.94 1.53 -23.50
N SER A 12 7.25 1.54 -23.24
CA SER A 12 8.02 2.75 -22.94
C SER A 12 8.51 3.48 -24.21
N GLY A 13 8.61 2.78 -25.34
CA GLY A 13 9.25 3.27 -26.55
C GLY A 13 10.79 3.20 -26.51
N ASP A 14 11.37 2.65 -25.45
CA ASP A 14 12.81 2.51 -25.29
C ASP A 14 13.30 1.13 -25.81
N PHE A 15 13.77 1.10 -27.03
CA PHE A 15 14.33 -0.07 -27.70
C PHE A 15 15.85 -0.11 -27.66
N ASN A 16 16.50 0.58 -26.73
CA ASN A 16 17.96 0.53 -26.62
C ASN A 16 18.45 -0.94 -26.53
N PRO A 17 19.34 -1.35 -27.43
CA PRO A 17 19.82 -2.75 -27.51
C PRO A 17 20.45 -3.29 -26.23
N ILE A 18 20.96 -2.43 -25.34
CA ILE A 18 21.50 -2.88 -24.04
C ILE A 18 20.47 -3.56 -23.16
N HIS A 19 19.17 -3.33 -23.39
CA HIS A 19 18.07 -3.92 -22.65
C HIS A 19 17.42 -5.13 -23.36
N THR A 20 17.57 -5.23 -24.68
CA THR A 20 16.79 -6.15 -25.51
C THR A 20 17.63 -7.17 -26.28
N SER A 21 18.96 -7.06 -26.26
CA SER A 21 19.84 -7.90 -27.05
C SER A 21 21.16 -8.22 -26.35
N HIS A 22 21.50 -9.49 -26.25
CA HIS A 22 22.81 -9.94 -25.75
C HIS A 22 23.97 -9.37 -26.56
N ARG A 23 23.82 -9.27 -27.88
CA ARG A 23 24.85 -8.65 -28.74
C ARG A 23 24.97 -7.15 -28.48
N GLY A 24 23.84 -6.46 -28.31
CA GLY A 24 23.85 -5.03 -27.95
C GLY A 24 24.49 -4.77 -26.61
N ALA A 25 24.21 -5.57 -25.62
CA ALA A 25 24.86 -5.51 -24.32
C ALA A 25 26.37 -5.75 -24.40
N ALA A 26 26.81 -6.80 -25.11
CA ALA A 26 28.22 -7.14 -25.29
C ALA A 26 29.00 -6.03 -26.00
N VAL A 27 28.44 -5.41 -27.05
CA VAL A 27 29.06 -4.26 -27.74
C VAL A 27 29.23 -3.07 -26.80
N SER A 28 28.35 -2.92 -25.83
CA SER A 28 28.42 -1.89 -24.80
C SER A 28 29.30 -2.26 -23.59
N GLY A 29 30.00 -3.39 -23.64
CA GLY A 29 30.88 -3.85 -22.58
C GLY A 29 30.15 -4.48 -21.38
N LEU A 30 28.87 -4.84 -21.54
CA LEU A 30 28.05 -5.47 -20.51
C LEU A 30 28.10 -7.00 -20.64
N ALA A 31 28.08 -7.71 -19.51
CA ALA A 31 28.03 -9.17 -19.49
C ALA A 31 26.71 -9.76 -19.97
N ALA A 32 25.60 -9.06 -19.70
CA ALA A 32 24.24 -9.45 -20.09
C ALA A 32 23.37 -8.20 -20.29
N PRO A 33 22.19 -8.34 -20.94
CA PRO A 33 21.24 -7.24 -21.03
C PRO A 33 20.79 -6.77 -19.66
N LEU A 34 20.53 -5.48 -19.54
CA LEU A 34 20.10 -4.83 -18.32
C LEU A 34 18.57 -4.63 -18.31
N VAL A 35 18.01 -4.65 -17.13
CA VAL A 35 16.63 -4.17 -16.90
C VAL A 35 16.56 -2.66 -17.18
N HIS A 36 15.48 -2.20 -17.78
CA HIS A 36 15.22 -0.76 -17.87
C HIS A 36 15.09 -0.16 -16.46
N GLY A 37 15.81 0.91 -16.18
CA GLY A 37 15.74 1.56 -14.88
C GLY A 37 14.34 2.03 -14.52
N MET A 38 13.56 2.50 -15.50
CA MET A 38 12.15 2.89 -15.29
C MET A 38 11.23 1.71 -14.98
N TRP A 39 11.55 0.50 -15.46
CA TRP A 39 10.84 -0.70 -15.04
C TRP A 39 11.06 -0.99 -13.56
N LEU A 40 12.31 -0.91 -13.10
CA LEU A 40 12.65 -1.10 -11.68
C LEU A 40 11.94 -0.06 -10.80
N SER A 41 11.94 1.21 -11.23
CA SER A 41 11.22 2.28 -10.55
C SER A 41 9.71 2.01 -10.47
N ALA A 42 9.08 1.56 -11.55
CA ALA A 42 7.66 1.22 -11.57
C ALA A 42 7.33 0.02 -10.66
N THR A 43 8.20 -0.99 -10.64
CA THR A 43 8.06 -2.15 -9.75
C THR A 43 8.16 -1.74 -8.28
N ALA A 44 9.10 -0.85 -7.95
CA ALA A 44 9.23 -0.30 -6.61
C ALA A 44 8.01 0.55 -6.20
N GLN A 45 7.42 1.33 -7.13
CA GLN A 45 6.15 2.03 -6.89
C GLN A 45 5.00 1.06 -6.61
N TYR A 46 4.91 -0.03 -7.37
CA TYR A 46 3.90 -1.05 -7.15
C TYR A 46 4.03 -1.69 -5.75
N ALA A 47 5.25 -1.99 -5.31
CA ALA A 47 5.51 -2.51 -3.97
C ALA A 47 5.04 -1.53 -2.88
N VAL A 48 5.25 -0.22 -3.07
CA VAL A 48 4.75 0.82 -2.15
C VAL A 48 3.23 0.87 -2.12
N GLN A 49 2.57 0.79 -3.27
CA GLN A 49 1.10 0.80 -3.36
C GLN A 49 0.47 -0.42 -2.70
N ALA A 50 1.12 -1.58 -2.77
CA ALA A 50 0.64 -2.84 -2.23
C ALA A 50 1.00 -3.07 -0.74
N LEU A 51 1.60 -2.07 -0.08
CA LEU A 51 2.25 -2.23 1.24
C LEU A 51 1.33 -2.74 2.36
N ASP A 52 0.03 -2.43 2.31
CA ASP A 52 -0.90 -2.84 3.38
C ASP A 52 -1.49 -4.24 3.21
N GLY A 53 -1.27 -4.88 2.06
CA GLY A 53 -1.75 -6.22 1.76
C GLY A 53 -3.28 -6.41 1.78
N LYS A 54 -4.05 -5.34 2.00
CA LYS A 54 -5.51 -5.35 2.19
C LYS A 54 -6.29 -4.82 0.99
N GLY A 55 -5.59 -4.58 -0.14
CA GLY A 55 -6.20 -4.03 -1.35
C GLY A 55 -6.47 -2.52 -1.30
N ALA A 56 -6.11 -1.84 -0.23
CA ALA A 56 -6.11 -0.39 -0.18
C ALA A 56 -4.82 0.10 -0.85
N HIS A 57 -4.94 0.70 -2.01
CA HIS A 57 -3.79 1.27 -2.70
C HIS A 57 -3.47 2.65 -2.13
N TYR A 58 -2.23 2.81 -1.64
CA TYR A 58 -1.74 4.14 -1.27
C TYR A 58 -1.60 5.03 -2.50
N GLU A 59 -2.11 6.25 -2.41
CA GLU A 59 -1.84 7.29 -3.42
C GLU A 59 -0.41 7.78 -3.27
N ILE A 60 0.42 7.61 -4.30
CA ILE A 60 1.76 8.17 -4.35
C ILE A 60 1.65 9.63 -4.79
N ALA A 61 1.91 10.54 -3.86
CA ALA A 61 1.87 12.00 -4.10
C ALA A 61 3.24 12.58 -4.47
N GLY A 62 4.32 11.86 -4.18
CA GLY A 62 5.69 12.26 -4.54
C GLY A 62 6.57 11.03 -4.66
N TRP A 63 7.50 11.06 -5.62
CA TRP A 63 8.40 9.96 -5.90
C TRP A 63 9.77 10.47 -6.30
N THR A 64 10.81 9.95 -5.64
CA THR A 64 12.20 10.08 -6.09
C THR A 64 12.83 8.70 -6.10
N TYR A 65 13.69 8.43 -7.07
CA TYR A 65 14.32 7.12 -7.18
C TYR A 65 15.65 7.25 -7.88
N ASN A 66 16.73 6.95 -7.17
CA ASN A 66 18.09 7.04 -7.67
C ASN A 66 18.64 5.64 -7.93
N MET A 67 19.30 5.44 -9.04
CA MET A 67 19.90 4.19 -9.46
C MET A 67 21.42 4.26 -9.24
N TYR A 68 21.96 3.31 -8.51
CA TYR A 68 23.39 3.25 -8.16
C TYR A 68 24.08 2.06 -8.78
N GLY A 69 23.32 1.01 -9.12
CA GLY A 69 23.83 -0.23 -9.67
C GLY A 69 23.03 -0.69 -10.89
N MET A 70 23.62 -1.60 -11.64
CA MET A 70 22.99 -2.25 -12.78
C MET A 70 22.20 -3.46 -12.29
N VAL A 71 21.02 -3.67 -12.86
CA VAL A 71 20.18 -4.85 -12.64
C VAL A 71 20.15 -5.63 -13.95
N GLN A 72 20.58 -6.88 -13.94
CA GLN A 72 20.54 -7.76 -15.11
C GLN A 72 19.17 -8.44 -15.20
N LEU A 73 18.89 -9.02 -16.37
CA LEU A 73 17.75 -9.92 -16.51
C LEU A 73 17.94 -11.11 -15.55
N ASP A 74 16.84 -11.59 -15.02
CA ASP A 74 16.76 -12.71 -14.05
C ASP A 74 17.35 -12.46 -12.67
N ASP A 75 17.95 -11.29 -12.39
CA ASP A 75 18.40 -10.97 -11.04
C ASP A 75 17.25 -11.05 -10.04
N GLU A 76 17.54 -11.60 -8.87
CA GLU A 76 16.63 -11.53 -7.72
C GLU A 76 16.77 -10.16 -7.04
N VAL A 77 15.72 -9.35 -7.12
CA VAL A 77 15.71 -8.00 -6.56
C VAL A 77 14.83 -7.97 -5.32
N GLU A 78 15.46 -7.74 -4.17
CA GLU A 78 14.78 -7.47 -2.92
C GLU A 78 14.37 -5.98 -2.87
N ILE A 79 13.09 -5.69 -2.62
CA ILE A 79 12.59 -4.34 -2.43
C ILE A 79 12.11 -4.19 -0.99
N SER A 80 12.78 -3.35 -0.21
CA SER A 80 12.38 -2.98 1.14
C SER A 80 11.74 -1.59 1.17
N VAL A 81 10.68 -1.45 1.95
CA VAL A 81 9.94 -0.21 2.12
C VAL A 81 9.83 0.09 3.60
N GLU A 82 10.41 1.19 4.04
CA GLU A 82 10.46 1.59 5.44
C GLU A 82 9.83 2.97 5.65
N ARG A 83 9.04 3.10 6.70
CA ARG A 83 8.48 4.39 7.07
C ARG A 83 9.51 5.21 7.81
N VAL A 84 9.94 6.32 7.21
CA VAL A 84 10.97 7.22 7.76
C VAL A 84 10.41 8.55 8.27
N GLY A 85 9.16 8.89 7.95
CA GLY A 85 8.59 10.16 8.40
C GLY A 85 7.09 10.31 8.16
N ARG A 86 6.59 11.48 8.50
CA ARG A 86 5.21 11.94 8.26
C ARG A 86 5.22 13.31 7.60
N VAL A 87 4.24 13.54 6.75
CA VAL A 87 3.89 14.88 6.25
C VAL A 87 2.50 15.27 6.73
N ALA A 88 2.19 16.56 6.67
CA ALA A 88 0.87 17.08 7.07
C ALA A 88 -0.27 16.35 6.33
N HIS A 89 -1.46 16.35 6.92
CA HIS A 89 -2.68 15.77 6.35
C HIS A 89 -2.61 14.26 6.09
N SER A 90 -2.09 13.49 7.07
CA SER A 90 -2.06 12.02 7.06
C SER A 90 -1.15 11.39 6.00
N GLY A 91 -0.17 12.14 5.48
CA GLY A 91 0.85 11.61 4.59
C GLY A 91 1.96 10.89 5.36
N MET A 92 2.59 9.93 4.69
CA MET A 92 3.79 9.25 5.17
C MET A 92 4.94 9.45 4.18
N VAL A 93 6.16 9.53 4.72
CA VAL A 93 7.38 9.44 3.93
C VAL A 93 7.94 8.04 4.11
N LEU A 94 8.10 7.35 3.00
CA LEU A 94 8.65 6.00 2.94
C LEU A 94 10.01 6.05 2.24
N GLU A 95 11.02 5.39 2.80
CA GLU A 95 12.25 5.07 2.08
C GLU A 95 12.04 3.75 1.34
N VAL A 96 12.46 3.70 0.09
CA VAL A 96 12.38 2.53 -0.78
C VAL A 96 13.77 2.17 -1.23
N THR A 97 14.21 0.95 -0.92
CA THR A 97 15.54 0.48 -1.26
C THR A 97 15.46 -0.83 -2.02
N SER A 98 16.14 -0.93 -3.16
CA SER A 98 16.28 -2.19 -3.89
C SER A 98 17.70 -2.73 -3.75
N ARG A 99 17.81 -4.04 -3.52
CA ARG A 99 19.09 -4.74 -3.34
C ARG A 99 19.17 -5.97 -4.22
N ILE A 100 20.41 -6.32 -4.59
CA ILE A 100 20.79 -7.60 -5.19
C ILE A 100 21.94 -8.14 -4.35
N ASP A 101 21.80 -9.35 -3.83
CA ASP A 101 22.82 -9.98 -2.96
C ASP A 101 23.27 -9.07 -1.80
N GLY A 102 22.32 -8.35 -1.20
CA GLY A 102 22.56 -7.40 -0.12
C GLY A 102 23.12 -6.03 -0.55
N ASN A 103 23.56 -5.86 -1.79
CA ASN A 103 24.09 -4.61 -2.30
C ASN A 103 22.98 -3.69 -2.80
N ILE A 104 23.02 -2.42 -2.40
CA ILE A 104 22.02 -1.43 -2.84
C ILE A 104 22.25 -1.09 -4.31
N VAL A 105 21.24 -1.36 -5.14
CA VAL A 105 21.23 -1.00 -6.57
C VAL A 105 20.36 0.24 -6.84
N SER A 106 19.44 0.54 -5.96
CA SER A 106 18.67 1.79 -6.03
C SER A 106 18.10 2.17 -4.66
N ARG A 107 17.83 3.46 -4.48
CA ARG A 107 17.17 4.01 -3.29
C ARG A 107 16.39 5.25 -3.66
N GLY A 108 15.24 5.41 -3.01
CA GLY A 108 14.40 6.58 -3.22
C GLY A 108 13.45 6.84 -2.07
N THR A 109 12.59 7.81 -2.25
CA THR A 109 11.54 8.14 -1.30
C THR A 109 10.19 8.21 -1.99
N ALA A 110 9.15 7.70 -1.32
CA ALA A 110 7.77 7.89 -1.67
C ALA A 110 7.09 8.78 -0.63
N ILE A 111 6.35 9.78 -1.09
CA ILE A 111 5.36 10.45 -0.25
C ILE A 111 4.02 9.82 -0.59
N VAL A 112 3.40 9.16 0.38
CA VAL A 112 2.13 8.48 0.19
C VAL A 112 1.06 9.07 1.08
N ARG A 113 -0.18 9.03 0.60
CA ARG A 113 -1.38 9.40 1.35
C ARG A 113 -2.22 8.16 1.58
N ALA A 114 -2.76 8.04 2.80
CA ALA A 114 -3.76 7.01 3.06
C ALA A 114 -5.00 7.25 2.19
N PRO A 115 -5.71 6.19 1.79
CA PRO A 115 -6.99 6.34 1.12
C PRO A 115 -7.92 7.25 1.93
N LYS A 116 -8.62 8.15 1.26
CA LYS A 116 -9.61 9.00 1.92
C LYS A 116 -10.77 8.12 2.36
N SER A 117 -11.09 8.18 3.66
CA SER A 117 -12.24 7.50 4.23
C SER A 117 -13.29 8.51 4.65
N ALA A 118 -14.54 8.25 4.32
CA ALA A 118 -15.69 9.01 4.83
C ALA A 118 -16.49 8.10 5.77
N PHE A 119 -16.74 8.58 6.99
CA PHE A 119 -17.64 7.92 7.92
C PHE A 119 -19.03 8.51 7.73
N VAL A 120 -19.97 7.68 7.28
CA VAL A 120 -21.35 8.07 7.06
C VAL A 120 -22.21 7.45 8.16
N TYR A 121 -22.89 8.30 8.90
CA TYR A 121 -23.79 7.88 9.97
C TYR A 121 -25.24 8.13 9.55
N PRO A 122 -26.15 7.23 9.92
CA PRO A 122 -27.57 7.43 9.69
C PRO A 122 -28.09 8.63 10.47
N GLY A 123 -29.08 9.31 9.92
CA GLY A 123 -29.77 10.42 10.60
C GLY A 123 -30.67 9.94 11.73
N GLN A 124 -31.14 10.88 12.54
CA GLN A 124 -32.13 10.60 13.57
C GLN A 124 -33.45 10.14 12.94
N GLY A 125 -34.09 9.15 13.54
CA GLY A 125 -35.39 8.64 13.12
C GLY A 125 -35.37 7.43 12.20
N ILE A 126 -34.16 6.93 11.82
CA ILE A 126 -34.04 5.73 10.99
C ILE A 126 -33.61 4.48 11.79
N GLN A 127 -33.54 4.61 13.12
CA GLN A 127 -33.16 3.52 14.01
C GLN A 127 -34.24 2.42 13.96
N GLN A 128 -33.77 1.17 13.86
CA GLN A 128 -34.61 -0.02 13.87
C GLN A 128 -34.16 -0.98 14.96
N GLN A 129 -35.08 -1.76 15.48
CA GLN A 129 -34.74 -2.83 16.42
C GLN A 129 -33.70 -3.79 15.80
N GLY A 130 -32.69 -4.14 16.56
CA GLY A 130 -31.60 -5.03 16.08
C GLY A 130 -30.56 -4.36 15.19
N MET A 131 -30.67 -3.06 14.93
CA MET A 131 -29.73 -2.31 14.09
C MET A 131 -28.27 -2.53 14.56
N VAL A 132 -27.37 -2.87 13.61
CA VAL A 132 -25.91 -3.04 13.83
C VAL A 132 -25.54 -4.24 14.73
N LEU A 133 -26.45 -5.08 15.15
CA LEU A 133 -26.15 -6.25 15.98
C LEU A 133 -25.39 -7.35 15.22
N ASP A 134 -25.56 -7.45 13.92
CA ASP A 134 -24.85 -8.37 13.05
C ASP A 134 -23.39 -7.94 12.85
N GLU A 135 -23.09 -6.67 12.71
CA GLU A 135 -21.73 -6.13 12.68
C GLU A 135 -21.04 -6.37 14.04
N ARG A 136 -21.74 -6.16 15.15
CA ARG A 136 -21.24 -6.47 16.49
C ARG A 136 -20.89 -7.96 16.62
N ALA A 137 -21.68 -8.85 16.04
CA ALA A 137 -21.42 -10.29 16.09
C ALA A 137 -20.16 -10.68 15.30
N LYS A 138 -19.93 -10.03 14.15
CA LYS A 138 -18.84 -10.36 13.20
C LYS A 138 -17.51 -9.67 13.52
N SER A 139 -17.56 -8.45 14.10
CA SER A 139 -16.38 -7.60 14.31
C SER A 139 -16.02 -7.46 15.79
N PRO A 140 -14.82 -7.91 16.23
CA PRO A 140 -14.35 -7.67 17.60
C PRO A 140 -14.26 -6.18 17.95
N ALA A 141 -13.83 -5.34 16.99
CA ALA A 141 -13.74 -3.89 17.20
C ALA A 141 -15.12 -3.25 17.39
N ALA A 142 -16.14 -3.67 16.62
CA ALA A 142 -17.51 -3.21 16.82
C ALA A 142 -18.04 -3.66 18.18
N ARG A 143 -17.74 -4.88 18.59
CA ARG A 143 -18.13 -5.40 19.92
C ARG A 143 -17.57 -4.56 21.06
N ASP A 144 -16.25 -4.25 21.02
CA ASP A 144 -15.59 -3.42 22.03
C ASP A 144 -16.23 -2.02 22.13
N VAL A 145 -16.54 -1.39 21.00
CA VAL A 145 -17.24 -0.09 20.99
C VAL A 145 -18.61 -0.18 21.64
N TRP A 146 -19.40 -1.21 21.32
CA TRP A 146 -20.72 -1.42 21.90
C TRP A 146 -20.66 -1.68 23.41
N GLU A 147 -19.71 -2.49 23.87
CA GLU A 147 -19.56 -2.80 25.31
C GLU A 147 -19.14 -1.56 26.11
N ARG A 148 -18.24 -0.74 25.56
CA ARG A 148 -17.86 0.54 26.18
C ARG A 148 -19.02 1.53 26.20
N ALA A 149 -19.80 1.64 25.13
CA ALA A 149 -20.97 2.49 25.07
C ALA A 149 -22.04 2.05 26.07
N ASP A 150 -22.32 0.75 26.15
CA ASP A 150 -23.28 0.18 27.08
C ASP A 150 -22.89 0.42 28.53
N LYS A 151 -21.62 0.22 28.86
CA LYS A 151 -21.08 0.53 30.19
C LYS A 151 -21.35 1.99 30.58
N VAL A 152 -21.03 2.93 29.67
CA VAL A 152 -21.21 4.37 29.93
C VAL A 152 -22.69 4.72 30.11
N THR A 153 -23.58 4.17 29.29
CA THR A 153 -25.02 4.43 29.41
C THR A 153 -25.61 3.82 30.67
N CYS A 154 -25.19 2.62 31.08
CA CYS A 154 -25.59 2.03 32.33
C CYS A 154 -25.13 2.88 33.55
N GLU A 155 -23.85 3.27 33.58
CA GLU A 155 -23.26 4.02 34.70
C GLU A 155 -23.80 5.43 34.83
N LYS A 156 -23.98 6.14 33.70
CA LYS A 156 -24.28 7.57 33.69
C LYS A 156 -25.78 7.89 33.46
N LEU A 157 -26.49 7.03 32.73
CA LEU A 157 -27.85 7.27 32.31
C LEU A 157 -28.86 6.25 32.87
N GLY A 158 -28.37 5.17 33.51
CA GLY A 158 -29.21 4.19 34.20
C GLY A 158 -29.91 3.20 33.27
N PHE A 159 -29.50 3.08 31.98
CA PHE A 159 -30.05 2.11 31.06
C PHE A 159 -29.01 1.46 30.18
N SER A 160 -29.29 0.24 29.70
CA SER A 160 -28.44 -0.46 28.74
C SER A 160 -28.82 -0.11 27.31
N ILE A 161 -27.91 0.49 26.53
CA ILE A 161 -28.16 0.80 25.13
C ILE A 161 -28.28 -0.51 24.30
N LEU A 162 -27.56 -1.58 24.69
CA LEU A 162 -27.67 -2.89 24.05
C LEU A 162 -29.05 -3.50 24.24
N ALA A 163 -29.62 -3.38 25.43
CA ALA A 163 -30.99 -3.84 25.69
C ALA A 163 -32.02 -3.03 24.86
N VAL A 164 -31.85 -1.71 24.79
CA VAL A 164 -32.71 -0.86 23.97
C VAL A 164 -32.66 -1.27 22.49
N VAL A 165 -31.49 -1.46 21.94
CA VAL A 165 -31.33 -1.83 20.52
C VAL A 165 -31.86 -3.23 20.24
N ARG A 166 -31.65 -4.19 21.14
CA ARG A 166 -32.09 -5.58 20.98
C ARG A 166 -33.60 -5.74 21.17
N ASP A 167 -34.10 -5.18 22.24
CA ASP A 167 -35.45 -5.53 22.75
C ASP A 167 -36.49 -4.44 22.46
N ASN A 168 -36.07 -3.22 22.08
CA ASN A 168 -36.91 -2.05 21.84
C ASN A 168 -37.99 -1.87 22.95
N PRO A 169 -37.59 -1.77 24.23
CA PRO A 169 -38.54 -1.61 25.33
C PRO A 169 -39.35 -0.33 25.14
N LYS A 170 -40.66 -0.43 25.30
CA LYS A 170 -41.57 0.71 25.22
C LYS A 170 -41.55 1.50 26.52
#